data_7a30670261b09da16a4e003e1462528a
#
_entry.id   7a30670261b09da16a4e003e1462528a
#
_cell.length_a   1.000
_cell.length_b   1.000
_cell.length_c   1.000
_cell.angle_alpha   90.00
_cell.angle_beta   90.00
_cell.angle_gamma   90.00
#
_symmetry.space_group_name_H-M   'P 1'
#
loop_
_entity.id
_entity.type
_entity.pdbx_description
1 polymer ?
#
loop_
_entity_poly.entity_id
_entity_poly.type
_entity_poly.pdbx_seq_one_letter_code
_entity_poly.pdbx_strand_id
1 'polypeptide(L)'
;MTDNSLTVVVPVFNEAQSLPTFLPELVGYCREHGFQLIFVDDASTDESASLIQPECNGKMCRLIQHKVNRGYGGALKTGIRNVKTEFIVTMDADGQHRPHDVGKLWESGHLCDADMVVGRRQNGNAGFYRALGRRLIRGIAGLLVSLPVKDLNSGMKLYRTRLVQRYLVLCPDSMAFSDIITLVFVHRNNLVTETDIEVRPRSQGSSTITTATAIDTVFEIFNIVALFNPSRIFLPIGGIFFLAGLLWGLPLILRDEGVSVGTMLLLVFGLIFVLVGIIAEQVAQLRRAQITED
;
A
#
# COMPACT_ATOMS: atom_id res chain seq x y z
N MET A 1 8.87 4.23 33.32
CA MET A 1 8.21 5.16 32.39
C MET A 1 7.35 4.32 31.47
N THR A 2 6.07 4.19 31.77
CA THR A 2 5.11 3.50 30.91
C THR A 2 4.74 4.49 29.80
N ASP A 3 5.60 4.58 28.82
CA ASP A 3 5.35 5.43 27.67
C ASP A 3 4.31 4.74 26.79
N ASN A 4 3.10 5.24 26.84
CA ASN A 4 1.93 4.80 26.08
C ASN A 4 2.07 5.26 24.61
N SER A 5 3.23 4.97 24.04
CA SER A 5 3.70 5.60 22.80
C SER A 5 3.32 4.81 21.54
N LEU A 6 2.81 3.56 21.68
CA LEU A 6 2.50 2.68 20.55
C LEU A 6 1.08 2.09 20.64
N THR A 7 0.38 2.09 19.50
CA THR A 7 -0.87 1.34 19.30
C THR A 7 -0.70 0.35 18.15
N VAL A 8 -1.09 -0.89 18.36
CA VAL A 8 -1.20 -1.89 17.30
C VAL A 8 -2.62 -1.84 16.73
N VAL A 9 -2.75 -1.72 15.41
CA VAL A 9 -4.03 -1.70 14.69
C VAL A 9 -4.14 -2.97 13.85
N VAL A 10 -5.20 -3.74 14.10
CA VAL A 10 -5.44 -5.05 13.48
C VAL A 10 -6.78 -5.01 12.75
N PRO A 11 -6.81 -5.02 11.41
CA PRO A 11 -8.04 -5.22 10.63
C PRO A 11 -8.43 -6.70 10.70
N VAL A 12 -9.72 -6.96 10.84
CA VAL A 12 -10.28 -8.31 10.95
C VAL A 12 -11.47 -8.45 10.00
N PHE A 13 -11.47 -9.52 9.20
CA PHE A 13 -12.63 -9.92 8.39
C PHE A 13 -12.65 -11.43 8.19
N ASN A 14 -13.58 -12.13 8.85
CA ASN A 14 -13.75 -13.58 8.79
C ASN A 14 -12.49 -14.37 9.15
N GLU A 15 -11.89 -14.07 10.30
CA GLU A 15 -10.66 -14.65 10.81
C GLU A 15 -10.88 -15.53 12.06
N ALA A 16 -12.11 -16.04 12.26
CA ALA A 16 -12.44 -16.88 13.43
C ALA A 16 -11.54 -18.10 13.60
N GLN A 17 -10.91 -18.60 12.52
CA GLN A 17 -10.01 -19.75 12.57
C GLN A 17 -8.61 -19.40 13.07
N SER A 18 -8.10 -18.21 12.78
CA SER A 18 -6.75 -17.76 13.17
C SER A 18 -6.74 -17.13 14.57
N LEU A 19 -7.81 -16.44 14.94
CA LEU A 19 -7.94 -15.69 16.18
C LEU A 19 -7.69 -16.50 17.46
N PRO A 20 -8.14 -17.76 17.63
CA PRO A 20 -7.92 -18.51 18.87
C PRO A 20 -6.44 -18.67 19.25
N THR A 21 -5.55 -18.71 18.26
CA THR A 21 -4.09 -18.80 18.50
C THR A 21 -3.45 -17.42 18.53
N PHE A 22 -3.83 -16.55 17.60
CA PHE A 22 -3.24 -15.23 17.40
C PHE A 22 -3.60 -14.24 18.51
N LEU A 23 -4.88 -14.20 18.91
CA LEU A 23 -5.39 -13.20 19.84
C LEU A 23 -4.72 -13.25 21.23
N PRO A 24 -4.61 -14.42 21.92
CA PRO A 24 -3.94 -14.50 23.22
C PRO A 24 -2.46 -14.10 23.14
N GLU A 25 -1.76 -14.49 22.05
CA GLU A 25 -0.35 -14.17 21.85
C GLU A 25 -0.15 -12.66 21.68
N LEU A 26 -0.97 -11.99 20.86
CA LEU A 26 -0.87 -10.55 20.62
C LEU A 26 -1.28 -9.73 21.86
N VAL A 27 -2.41 -10.08 22.50
CA VAL A 27 -2.89 -9.38 23.70
C VAL A 27 -1.90 -9.53 24.85
N GLY A 28 -1.34 -10.74 25.04
CA GLY A 28 -0.31 -11.00 26.04
C GLY A 28 0.92 -10.12 25.82
N TYR A 29 1.43 -10.09 24.58
CA TYR A 29 2.58 -9.28 24.21
C TYR A 29 2.33 -7.78 24.41
N CYS A 30 1.19 -7.25 23.94
CA CYS A 30 0.84 -5.85 24.11
C CYS A 30 0.69 -5.47 25.58
N ARG A 31 0.13 -6.36 26.42
CA ARG A 31 0.00 -6.15 27.88
C ARG A 31 1.36 -6.08 28.58
N GLU A 32 2.28 -6.97 28.23
CA GLU A 32 3.64 -6.99 28.78
C GLU A 32 4.43 -5.72 28.47
N HIS A 33 4.26 -5.17 27.26
CA HIS A 33 5.01 -4.00 26.80
C HIS A 33 4.25 -2.68 26.99
N GLY A 34 3.02 -2.70 27.54
CA GLY A 34 2.22 -1.51 27.74
C GLY A 34 1.68 -0.88 26.45
N PHE A 35 1.63 -1.63 25.35
CA PHE A 35 1.11 -1.17 24.06
C PHE A 35 -0.42 -1.18 24.04
N GLN A 36 -1.02 -0.21 23.33
CA GLN A 36 -2.46 -0.21 23.08
C GLN A 36 -2.79 -1.09 21.85
N LEU A 37 -4.02 -1.59 21.80
CA LEU A 37 -4.48 -2.48 20.76
C LEU A 37 -5.87 -2.04 20.26
N ILE A 38 -6.02 -1.93 18.95
CA ILE A 38 -7.30 -1.64 18.30
C ILE A 38 -7.56 -2.72 17.25
N PHE A 39 -8.59 -3.52 17.47
CA PHE A 39 -9.17 -4.38 16.45
C PHE A 39 -10.25 -3.62 15.70
N VAL A 40 -10.28 -3.76 14.38
CA VAL A 40 -11.35 -3.23 13.54
C VAL A 40 -11.98 -4.39 12.79
N ASP A 41 -13.13 -4.82 13.26
CA ASP A 41 -13.93 -5.85 12.60
C ASP A 41 -14.71 -5.23 11.43
N ASP A 42 -14.39 -5.66 10.22
CA ASP A 42 -14.94 -5.12 8.98
C ASP A 42 -16.23 -5.83 8.56
N ALA A 43 -17.19 -5.91 9.48
CA ALA A 43 -18.47 -6.61 9.32
C ALA A 43 -18.29 -8.10 9.04
N SER A 44 -17.50 -8.80 9.86
CA SER A 44 -17.38 -10.26 9.79
C SER A 44 -18.72 -10.95 9.93
N THR A 45 -18.89 -12.04 9.19
CA THR A 45 -20.09 -12.88 9.21
C THR A 45 -19.90 -14.15 10.03
N ASP A 46 -18.68 -14.37 10.53
CA ASP A 46 -18.30 -15.50 11.38
C ASP A 46 -18.19 -15.05 12.87
N GLU A 47 -17.59 -15.88 13.71
CA GLU A 47 -17.45 -15.63 15.15
C GLU A 47 -16.30 -14.67 15.50
N SER A 48 -15.63 -14.02 14.53
CA SER A 48 -14.46 -13.19 14.76
C SER A 48 -14.69 -12.09 15.81
N ALA A 49 -15.78 -11.32 15.68
CA ALA A 49 -16.10 -10.25 16.62
C ALA A 49 -16.37 -10.77 18.03
N SER A 50 -17.08 -11.90 18.16
CA SER A 50 -17.42 -12.52 19.46
C SER A 50 -16.18 -13.08 20.18
N LEU A 51 -15.17 -13.56 19.44
CA LEU A 51 -13.90 -13.99 19.99
C LEU A 51 -13.04 -12.82 20.52
N ILE A 52 -13.07 -11.67 19.87
CA ILE A 52 -12.27 -10.51 20.26
C ILE A 52 -12.90 -9.74 21.44
N GLN A 53 -14.24 -9.65 21.48
CA GLN A 53 -14.97 -8.83 22.43
C GLN A 53 -14.58 -9.04 23.90
N PRO A 54 -14.35 -10.30 24.40
CA PRO A 54 -13.96 -10.53 25.79
C PRO A 54 -12.61 -9.91 26.17
N GLU A 55 -11.65 -9.88 25.24
CA GLU A 55 -10.31 -9.32 25.46
C GLU A 55 -10.28 -7.79 25.46
N CYS A 56 -11.32 -7.16 24.89
CA CYS A 56 -11.42 -5.73 24.70
C CYS A 56 -12.32 -5.01 25.73
N ASN A 57 -12.30 -5.46 26.98
CA ASN A 57 -13.10 -4.87 28.06
C ASN A 57 -12.37 -3.78 28.87
N GLY A 58 -11.20 -3.32 28.43
CA GLY A 58 -10.36 -2.37 29.14
C GLY A 58 -9.87 -1.20 28.29
N LYS A 59 -9.03 -0.35 28.89
CA LYS A 59 -8.43 0.80 28.20
C LYS A 59 -7.33 0.40 27.20
N MET A 60 -6.73 -0.78 27.38
CA MET A 60 -5.60 -1.25 26.56
C MET A 60 -6.07 -1.77 25.20
N CYS A 61 -7.17 -2.51 25.16
CA CYS A 61 -7.72 -3.11 23.94
C CYS A 61 -9.10 -2.54 23.62
N ARG A 62 -9.34 -2.21 22.36
CA ARG A 62 -10.64 -1.74 21.86
C ARG A 62 -11.02 -2.50 20.61
N LEU A 63 -12.29 -2.86 20.49
CA LEU A 63 -12.91 -3.39 19.29
C LEU A 63 -13.79 -2.32 18.65
N ILE A 64 -13.59 -2.05 17.38
CA ILE A 64 -14.45 -1.19 16.56
C ILE A 64 -15.10 -2.08 15.50
N GLN A 65 -16.41 -2.04 15.39
CA GLN A 65 -17.13 -2.86 14.43
C GLN A 65 -17.78 -1.99 13.35
N HIS A 66 -17.57 -2.35 12.09
CA HIS A 66 -18.26 -1.74 10.97
C HIS A 66 -19.65 -2.38 10.79
N LYS A 67 -20.62 -1.59 10.35
CA LYS A 67 -21.96 -2.09 10.00
C LYS A 67 -22.00 -2.78 8.62
N VAL A 68 -21.08 -2.43 7.75
CA VAL A 68 -20.91 -2.97 6.40
C VAL A 68 -19.43 -3.11 6.11
N ASN A 69 -19.06 -4.09 5.29
CA ASN A 69 -17.68 -4.27 4.86
C ASN A 69 -17.21 -3.05 4.07
N ARG A 70 -16.09 -2.45 4.48
CA ARG A 70 -15.44 -1.28 3.86
C ARG A 70 -14.14 -1.64 3.18
N GLY A 71 -13.72 -2.90 3.25
CA GLY A 71 -12.45 -3.39 2.76
C GLY A 71 -11.29 -3.15 3.71
N TYR A 72 -10.20 -3.85 3.42
CA TYR A 72 -8.98 -3.86 4.24
C TYR A 72 -8.46 -2.44 4.58
N GLY A 73 -8.31 -1.60 3.55
CA GLY A 73 -7.89 -0.21 3.75
C GLY A 73 -8.90 0.61 4.55
N GLY A 74 -10.20 0.36 4.37
CA GLY A 74 -11.27 1.00 5.15
C GLY A 74 -11.18 0.67 6.63
N ALA A 75 -10.91 -0.60 6.97
CA ALA A 75 -10.69 -1.04 8.35
C ALA A 75 -9.44 -0.40 8.95
N LEU A 76 -8.31 -0.42 8.23
CA LEU A 76 -7.08 0.24 8.67
C LEU A 76 -7.29 1.74 8.91
N LYS A 77 -7.94 2.45 8.00
CA LYS A 77 -8.23 3.89 8.16
C LYS A 77 -9.05 4.16 9.41
N THR A 78 -10.05 3.32 9.69
CA THR A 78 -10.86 3.45 10.90
C THR A 78 -10.02 3.25 12.15
N GLY A 79 -9.19 2.23 12.20
CA GLY A 79 -8.29 1.98 13.31
C GLY A 79 -7.32 3.14 13.52
N ILE A 80 -6.60 3.54 12.48
CA ILE A 80 -5.59 4.60 12.49
C ILE A 80 -6.17 5.94 12.95
N ARG A 81 -7.39 6.33 12.50
CA ARG A 81 -8.07 7.56 12.95
C ARG A 81 -8.37 7.57 14.45
N ASN A 82 -8.52 6.40 15.05
CA ASN A 82 -8.84 6.25 16.47
C ASN A 82 -7.60 6.14 17.38
N VAL A 83 -6.40 6.16 16.83
CA VAL A 83 -5.14 6.12 17.59
C VAL A 83 -4.79 7.52 18.12
N LYS A 84 -4.28 7.55 19.37
CA LYS A 84 -3.82 8.78 20.04
C LYS A 84 -2.34 8.70 20.44
N THR A 85 -1.71 7.54 20.34
CA THR A 85 -0.29 7.33 20.65
C THR A 85 0.60 7.94 19.57
N GLU A 86 1.87 8.14 19.85
CA GLU A 86 2.83 8.73 18.91
C GLU A 86 3.06 7.87 17.68
N PHE A 87 3.09 6.55 17.87
CA PHE A 87 3.31 5.59 16.80
C PHE A 87 2.19 4.56 16.67
N ILE A 88 2.06 4.02 15.47
CA ILE A 88 1.13 2.96 15.12
C ILE A 88 1.90 1.82 14.47
N VAL A 89 1.58 0.59 14.84
CA VAL A 89 1.93 -0.59 14.03
C VAL A 89 0.64 -1.18 13.46
N THR A 90 0.59 -1.39 12.14
CA THR A 90 -0.44 -2.22 11.52
C THR A 90 0.00 -3.67 11.50
N MET A 91 -0.92 -4.62 11.64
CA MET A 91 -0.64 -6.05 11.65
C MET A 91 -1.87 -6.83 11.20
N ASP A 92 -1.70 -7.83 10.34
CA ASP A 92 -2.80 -8.66 9.85
C ASP A 92 -3.23 -9.69 10.91
N ALA A 93 -4.54 -10.05 10.93
CA ALA A 93 -5.13 -10.98 11.90
C ALA A 93 -4.98 -12.46 11.52
N ASP A 94 -4.33 -12.79 10.40
CA ASP A 94 -4.21 -14.15 9.84
C ASP A 94 -3.18 -15.04 10.56
N GLY A 95 -2.55 -14.53 11.61
CA GLY A 95 -1.55 -15.23 12.44
C GLY A 95 -0.20 -15.46 11.76
N GLN A 96 0.03 -14.91 10.58
CA GLN A 96 1.32 -15.03 9.90
C GLN A 96 2.42 -14.20 10.56
N HIS A 97 2.08 -13.02 11.09
CA HIS A 97 3.01 -12.15 11.79
C HIS A 97 3.19 -12.55 13.25
N ARG A 98 4.39 -12.40 13.77
CA ARG A 98 4.68 -12.63 15.19
C ARG A 98 4.55 -11.34 15.99
N PRO A 99 3.88 -11.32 17.15
CA PRO A 99 3.80 -10.13 18.00
C PRO A 99 5.16 -9.55 18.39
N HIS A 100 6.19 -10.41 18.56
CA HIS A 100 7.57 -9.99 18.85
C HIS A 100 8.14 -9.04 17.77
N ASP A 101 7.72 -9.15 16.50
CA ASP A 101 8.19 -8.28 15.44
C ASP A 101 7.65 -6.85 15.58
N VAL A 102 6.57 -6.62 16.38
CA VAL A 102 6.11 -5.27 16.75
C VAL A 102 7.23 -4.53 17.50
N GLY A 103 7.89 -5.20 18.44
CA GLY A 103 9.03 -4.63 19.17
C GLY A 103 10.21 -4.30 18.27
N LYS A 104 10.54 -5.17 17.31
CA LYS A 104 11.63 -4.92 16.35
C LYS A 104 11.36 -3.67 15.50
N LEU A 105 10.11 -3.50 15.00
CA LEU A 105 9.76 -2.30 14.26
C LEU A 105 9.83 -1.05 15.14
N TRP A 106 9.35 -1.17 16.39
CA TRP A 106 9.39 -0.11 17.37
C TRP A 106 10.82 0.37 17.68
N GLU A 107 11.72 -0.56 17.99
CA GLU A 107 13.14 -0.28 18.23
C GLU A 107 13.79 0.35 17.00
N SER A 108 13.57 -0.21 15.81
CA SER A 108 14.10 0.33 14.56
C SER A 108 13.60 1.74 14.28
N GLY A 109 12.30 2.01 14.53
CA GLY A 109 11.71 3.34 14.38
C GLY A 109 12.36 4.40 15.27
N HIS A 110 12.65 4.04 16.52
CA HIS A 110 13.30 4.93 17.47
C HIS A 110 14.78 5.15 17.17
N LEU A 111 15.52 4.06 16.88
CA LEU A 111 16.96 4.14 16.61
C LEU A 111 17.26 4.99 15.37
N CYS A 112 16.42 4.92 14.36
CA CYS A 112 16.61 5.64 13.11
C CYS A 112 15.85 6.97 13.06
N ASP A 113 15.06 7.33 14.08
CA ASP A 113 14.08 8.44 14.04
C ASP A 113 13.20 8.38 12.78
N ALA A 114 12.79 7.14 12.41
CA ALA A 114 12.08 6.92 11.17
C ALA A 114 10.61 7.38 11.25
N ASP A 115 10.11 7.90 10.14
CA ASP A 115 8.70 8.26 10.00
C ASP A 115 7.84 7.02 9.69
N MET A 116 8.47 6.00 9.07
CA MET A 116 7.85 4.73 8.73
C MET A 116 8.90 3.62 8.72
N VAL A 117 8.55 2.46 9.28
CA VAL A 117 9.34 1.23 9.18
C VAL A 117 8.51 0.14 8.53
N VAL A 118 9.01 -0.45 7.45
CA VAL A 118 8.36 -1.56 6.75
C VAL A 118 8.93 -2.88 7.25
N GLY A 119 8.07 -3.78 7.71
CA GLY A 119 8.46 -5.15 8.06
C GLY A 119 8.75 -5.95 6.79
N ARG A 120 10.03 -6.21 6.49
CA ARG A 120 10.45 -6.98 5.32
C ARG A 120 10.40 -8.47 5.60
N ARG A 121 9.60 -9.21 4.81
CA ARG A 121 9.50 -10.67 4.91
C ARG A 121 10.76 -11.33 4.33
N GLN A 122 11.49 -12.09 5.15
CA GLN A 122 12.76 -12.72 4.75
C GLN A 122 12.59 -13.89 3.76
N ASN A 123 11.47 -14.64 3.83
CA ASN A 123 11.27 -15.86 3.04
C ASN A 123 9.87 -15.94 2.44
N GLY A 124 9.67 -15.35 1.28
CA GLY A 124 8.55 -15.73 0.43
C GLY A 124 9.04 -16.70 -0.65
N ASN A 125 8.89 -18.01 -0.46
CA ASN A 125 8.92 -18.99 -1.55
C ASN A 125 7.75 -18.71 -2.50
N ALA A 126 7.85 -17.62 -3.25
CA ALA A 126 6.90 -17.31 -4.28
C ALA A 126 7.29 -18.13 -5.50
N GLY A 127 6.34 -18.92 -5.99
CA GLY A 127 6.51 -19.63 -7.25
C GLY A 127 7.00 -18.68 -8.37
N PHE A 128 7.68 -19.23 -9.35
CA PHE A 128 8.37 -18.52 -10.44
C PHE A 128 7.52 -17.37 -11.06
N TYR A 129 6.22 -17.60 -11.29
CA TYR A 129 5.29 -16.58 -11.84
C TYR A 129 5.07 -15.38 -10.91
N ARG A 130 5.03 -15.60 -9.59
CA ARG A 130 4.92 -14.51 -8.60
C ARG A 130 6.23 -13.71 -8.50
N ALA A 131 7.37 -14.39 -8.69
CA ALA A 131 8.68 -13.73 -8.71
C ALA A 131 8.81 -12.83 -9.95
N LEU A 132 8.31 -13.29 -11.10
CA LEU A 132 8.30 -12.52 -12.35
C LEU A 132 7.37 -11.29 -12.25
N GLY A 133 6.15 -11.48 -11.75
CA GLY A 133 5.21 -10.37 -11.50
C GLY A 133 5.80 -9.32 -10.57
N ARG A 134 6.39 -9.72 -9.42
CA ARG A 134 7.06 -8.79 -8.49
C ARG A 134 8.28 -8.10 -9.12
N ARG A 135 9.05 -8.78 -9.99
CA ARG A 135 10.14 -8.15 -10.73
C ARG A 135 9.64 -7.08 -11.70
N LEU A 136 8.56 -7.37 -12.41
CA LEU A 136 7.94 -6.43 -13.35
C LEU A 136 7.40 -5.20 -12.60
N ILE A 137 6.65 -5.42 -11.51
CA ILE A 137 6.14 -4.37 -10.62
C ILE A 137 7.28 -3.51 -10.08
N ARG A 138 8.33 -4.15 -9.57
CA ARG A 138 9.50 -3.46 -9.04
C ARG A 138 10.27 -2.71 -10.13
N GLY A 139 10.37 -3.27 -11.34
CA GLY A 139 11.00 -2.63 -12.49
C GLY A 139 10.25 -1.36 -12.91
N ILE A 140 8.93 -1.43 -13.02
CA ILE A 140 8.08 -0.27 -13.36
C ILE A 140 8.10 0.76 -12.21
N ALA A 141 7.94 0.31 -10.97
CA ALA A 141 7.99 1.20 -9.81
C ALA A 141 9.39 1.84 -9.65
N GLY A 142 10.47 1.09 -9.87
CA GLY A 142 11.84 1.60 -9.81
C GLY A 142 12.21 2.58 -10.92
N LEU A 143 11.55 2.47 -12.09
CA LEU A 143 11.69 3.44 -13.17
C LEU A 143 11.03 4.79 -12.83
N LEU A 144 10.03 4.75 -11.95
CA LEU A 144 9.14 5.88 -11.63
C LEU A 144 9.48 6.56 -10.31
N VAL A 145 9.97 5.79 -9.33
CA VAL A 145 10.36 6.26 -7.99
C VAL A 145 11.54 5.42 -7.50
N SER A 146 12.62 6.03 -7.02
CA SER A 146 13.66 5.30 -6.30
C SER A 146 13.09 4.85 -4.95
N LEU A 147 12.71 3.56 -4.87
CA LEU A 147 12.10 2.98 -3.69
C LEU A 147 13.18 2.54 -2.69
N PRO A 148 13.21 3.11 -1.47
CA PRO A 148 14.15 2.69 -0.44
C PRO A 148 13.79 1.34 0.19
N VAL A 149 12.64 0.76 -0.17
CA VAL A 149 12.07 -0.45 0.43
C VAL A 149 11.90 -1.57 -0.60
N LYS A 150 12.10 -2.82 -0.14
CA LYS A 150 12.00 -4.03 -0.97
C LYS A 150 10.64 -4.72 -0.89
N ASP A 151 9.91 -4.58 0.24
CA ASP A 151 8.60 -5.22 0.47
C ASP A 151 7.50 -4.18 0.67
N LEU A 152 7.03 -3.58 -0.43
CA LEU A 152 5.96 -2.57 -0.40
C LEU A 152 4.66 -3.11 0.18
N ASN A 153 4.31 -4.36 -0.12
CA ASN A 153 3.04 -5.00 0.22
C ASN A 153 3.07 -5.75 1.56
N SER A 154 3.93 -5.35 2.49
CA SER A 154 3.89 -5.89 3.85
C SER A 154 2.69 -5.30 4.61
N GLY A 155 1.87 -6.15 5.26
CA GLY A 155 0.79 -5.72 6.15
C GLY A 155 1.33 -5.19 7.49
N MET A 156 2.57 -5.54 7.84
CA MET A 156 3.19 -5.14 9.09
C MET A 156 4.10 -3.93 8.90
N LYS A 157 3.67 -2.77 9.39
CA LYS A 157 4.38 -1.50 9.24
C LYS A 157 4.20 -0.62 10.47
N LEU A 158 5.28 0.07 10.86
CA LEU A 158 5.21 1.12 11.86
C LEU A 158 5.11 2.48 11.17
N TYR A 159 4.34 3.37 11.76
CA TYR A 159 4.14 4.73 11.27
C TYR A 159 4.17 5.75 12.41
N ARG A 160 4.68 6.92 12.14
CA ARG A 160 4.44 8.09 12.98
C ARG A 160 2.98 8.53 12.82
N THR A 161 2.19 8.49 13.90
CA THR A 161 0.72 8.64 13.87
C THR A 161 0.25 9.89 13.14
N ARG A 162 0.86 11.04 13.45
CA ARG A 162 0.50 12.32 12.83
C ARG A 162 0.62 12.28 11.30
N LEU A 163 1.67 11.64 10.80
CA LEU A 163 1.91 11.58 9.35
C LEU A 163 0.94 10.62 8.66
N VAL A 164 0.77 9.40 9.20
CA VAL A 164 -0.14 8.45 8.57
C VAL A 164 -1.57 8.94 8.58
N GLN A 165 -2.05 9.55 9.68
CA GLN A 165 -3.40 10.13 9.76
C GLN A 165 -3.63 11.21 8.70
N ARG A 166 -2.64 12.06 8.47
CA ARG A 166 -2.68 13.08 7.43
C ARG A 166 -2.76 12.48 6.02
N TYR A 167 -2.10 11.36 5.79
CA TYR A 167 -2.03 10.74 4.45
C TYR A 167 -3.19 9.77 4.15
N LEU A 168 -4.06 9.45 5.10
CA LEU A 168 -5.18 8.52 4.91
C LEU A 168 -6.10 8.89 3.75
N VAL A 169 -6.26 10.18 3.48
CA VAL A 169 -7.13 10.68 2.41
C VAL A 169 -6.65 10.26 1.02
N LEU A 170 -5.34 10.00 0.86
CA LEU A 170 -4.75 9.55 -0.40
C LEU A 170 -4.88 8.05 -0.64
N CYS A 171 -5.16 7.29 0.40
CA CYS A 171 -5.17 5.84 0.33
C CYS A 171 -6.55 5.31 -0.04
N PRO A 172 -6.64 4.22 -0.83
CA PRO A 172 -7.91 3.55 -1.11
C PRO A 172 -8.39 2.74 0.10
N ASP A 173 -9.64 2.27 0.03
CA ASP A 173 -10.20 1.36 1.04
C ASP A 173 -9.91 -0.12 0.72
N SER A 174 -9.25 -0.41 -0.40
CA SER A 174 -8.88 -1.74 -0.87
C SER A 174 -7.57 -2.26 -0.25
N MET A 175 -7.15 -3.46 -0.69
CA MET A 175 -5.85 -4.07 -0.33
C MET A 175 -4.64 -3.22 -0.75
N ALA A 176 -4.78 -2.34 -1.75
CA ALA A 176 -3.76 -1.41 -2.20
C ALA A 176 -3.33 -0.36 -1.16
N PHE A 177 -4.05 -0.26 -0.04
CA PHE A 177 -3.70 0.66 1.04
C PHE A 177 -2.23 0.55 1.45
N SER A 178 -1.74 -0.68 1.65
CA SER A 178 -0.37 -0.94 2.09
C SER A 178 0.70 -0.44 1.13
N ASP A 179 0.47 -0.58 -0.16
CA ASP A 179 1.40 -0.12 -1.19
C ASP A 179 1.35 1.40 -1.33
N ILE A 180 0.15 1.96 -1.40
CA ILE A 180 -0.05 3.40 -1.63
C ILE A 180 0.46 4.21 -0.46
N ILE A 181 0.19 3.83 0.79
CA ILE A 181 0.68 4.58 1.94
C ILE A 181 2.21 4.63 1.97
N THR A 182 2.90 3.53 1.61
CA THR A 182 4.37 3.51 1.54
C THR A 182 4.87 4.47 0.46
N LEU A 183 4.25 4.46 -0.72
CA LEU A 183 4.61 5.37 -1.80
C LEU A 183 4.35 6.84 -1.44
N VAL A 184 3.28 7.12 -0.69
CA VAL A 184 3.01 8.46 -0.16
C VAL A 184 4.13 8.93 0.75
N PHE A 185 4.56 8.11 1.72
CA PHE A 185 5.65 8.46 2.63
C PHE A 185 6.95 8.74 1.85
N VAL A 186 7.33 7.86 0.92
CA VAL A 186 8.52 8.03 0.08
C VAL A 186 8.43 9.29 -0.78
N HIS A 187 7.28 9.51 -1.43
CA HIS A 187 7.08 10.67 -2.30
C HIS A 187 7.11 12.01 -1.53
N ARG A 188 6.70 11.99 -0.26
CA ARG A 188 6.75 13.16 0.65
C ARG A 188 8.10 13.36 1.31
N ASN A 189 9.12 12.61 0.89
CA ASN A 189 10.48 12.65 1.45
C ASN A 189 10.53 12.36 2.96
N ASN A 190 9.59 11.56 3.48
CA ASN A 190 9.67 11.06 4.85
C ASN A 190 10.73 9.96 4.92
N LEU A 191 11.33 9.80 6.10
CA LEU A 191 12.32 8.76 6.33
C LEU A 191 11.64 7.39 6.45
N VAL A 192 11.80 6.56 5.40
CA VAL A 192 11.26 5.20 5.34
C VAL A 192 12.41 4.21 5.40
N THR A 193 12.34 3.27 6.35
CA THR A 193 13.33 2.20 6.56
C THR A 193 12.69 0.83 6.49
N GLU A 194 13.50 -0.23 6.46
CA GLU A 194 13.03 -1.62 6.52
C GLU A 194 13.65 -2.35 7.71
N THR A 195 12.88 -3.24 8.32
CA THR A 195 13.32 -4.16 9.36
C THR A 195 12.87 -5.58 9.00
N ASP A 196 13.76 -6.55 9.12
CA ASP A 196 13.44 -7.94 8.82
C ASP A 196 12.45 -8.52 9.85
N ILE A 197 11.37 -9.10 9.34
CA ILE A 197 10.36 -9.80 10.12
C ILE A 197 10.27 -11.27 9.73
N GLU A 198 9.87 -12.10 10.69
CA GLU A 198 9.64 -13.51 10.46
C GLU A 198 8.15 -13.75 10.17
N VAL A 199 7.86 -14.42 9.06
CA VAL A 199 6.49 -14.78 8.68
C VAL A 199 6.29 -16.28 8.83
N ARG A 200 5.28 -16.66 9.61
CA ARG A 200 4.84 -18.05 9.73
C ARG A 200 4.17 -18.51 8.44
N PRO A 201 4.28 -19.79 8.06
CA PRO A 201 3.44 -20.32 6.98
C PRO A 201 1.98 -20.11 7.33
N ARG A 202 1.17 -19.76 6.35
CA ARG A 202 -0.28 -19.61 6.55
C ARG A 202 -0.86 -20.95 7.01
N SER A 203 -1.54 -20.95 8.14
CA SER A 203 -2.05 -22.17 8.78
C SER A 203 -3.18 -22.81 7.98
N GLN A 204 -3.96 -22.05 7.20
CA GLN A 204 -5.02 -22.55 6.30
C GLN A 204 -5.39 -21.50 5.24
N GLY A 205 -5.86 -21.97 4.08
CA GLY A 205 -6.35 -21.16 2.98
C GLY A 205 -5.48 -21.23 1.72
N SER A 206 -6.04 -21.72 0.61
CA SER A 206 -5.37 -21.68 -0.69
C SER A 206 -5.43 -20.26 -1.25
N SER A 207 -4.26 -19.68 -1.54
CA SER A 207 -4.19 -18.45 -2.33
C SER A 207 -4.65 -18.75 -3.76
N THR A 208 -5.89 -18.46 -4.08
CA THR A 208 -6.42 -18.54 -5.44
C THR A 208 -5.90 -17.35 -6.24
N ILE A 209 -4.70 -17.48 -6.81
CA ILE A 209 -4.22 -16.55 -7.83
C ILE A 209 -4.83 -17.01 -9.16
N THR A 210 -5.85 -16.29 -9.59
CA THR A 210 -6.45 -16.40 -10.91
C THR A 210 -5.80 -15.39 -11.86
N THR A 211 -5.93 -15.61 -13.18
CA THR A 211 -5.54 -14.62 -14.21
C THR A 211 -6.18 -13.25 -13.98
N ALA A 212 -7.39 -13.20 -13.41
CA ALA A 212 -8.06 -11.99 -12.96
C ALA A 212 -7.20 -11.20 -11.95
N THR A 213 -6.59 -11.88 -10.97
CA THR A 213 -5.73 -11.25 -9.96
C THR A 213 -4.48 -10.60 -10.57
N ALA A 214 -3.94 -11.16 -11.66
CA ALA A 214 -2.80 -10.57 -12.37
C ALA A 214 -3.20 -9.28 -13.10
N ILE A 215 -4.38 -9.26 -13.72
CA ILE A 215 -4.94 -8.07 -14.38
C ILE A 215 -5.22 -6.98 -13.34
N ASP A 216 -5.86 -7.32 -12.22
CA ASP A 216 -6.12 -6.41 -11.12
C ASP A 216 -4.83 -5.78 -10.58
N THR A 217 -3.76 -6.58 -10.45
CA THR A 217 -2.45 -6.09 -10.03
C THR A 217 -1.87 -5.07 -11.03
N VAL A 218 -2.00 -5.31 -12.34
CA VAL A 218 -1.54 -4.36 -13.37
C VAL A 218 -2.34 -3.05 -13.31
N PHE A 219 -3.68 -3.14 -13.16
CA PHE A 219 -4.51 -1.96 -12.97
C PHE A 219 -4.16 -1.18 -11.69
N GLU A 220 -3.87 -1.89 -10.62
CA GLU A 220 -3.44 -1.30 -9.35
C GLU A 220 -2.13 -0.53 -9.49
N ILE A 221 -1.14 -1.11 -10.18
CA ILE A 221 0.14 -0.43 -10.48
C ILE A 221 -0.11 0.80 -11.35
N PHE A 222 -0.94 0.66 -12.40
CA PHE A 222 -1.28 1.77 -13.28
C PHE A 222 -1.94 2.92 -12.48
N ASN A 223 -2.87 2.61 -11.59
CA ASN A 223 -3.52 3.59 -10.73
C ASN A 223 -2.52 4.28 -9.78
N ILE A 224 -1.58 3.51 -9.20
CA ILE A 224 -0.53 4.05 -8.34
C ILE A 224 0.34 5.04 -9.11
N VAL A 225 0.80 4.66 -10.31
CA VAL A 225 1.66 5.52 -11.13
C VAL A 225 0.90 6.75 -11.63
N ALA A 226 -0.35 6.57 -12.07
CA ALA A 226 -1.21 7.67 -12.49
C ALA A 226 -1.52 8.65 -11.34
N LEU A 227 -1.52 8.18 -10.09
CA LEU A 227 -1.72 9.01 -8.91
C LEU A 227 -0.51 9.90 -8.59
N PHE A 228 0.71 9.38 -8.78
CA PHE A 228 1.93 10.08 -8.33
C PHE A 228 2.70 10.81 -9.43
N ASN A 229 2.82 10.22 -10.62
CA ASN A 229 3.59 10.78 -11.73
C ASN A 229 3.01 10.36 -13.09
N PRO A 230 1.79 10.80 -13.44
CA PRO A 230 1.16 10.39 -14.69
C PRO A 230 1.95 10.81 -15.92
N SER A 231 2.65 11.95 -15.88
CA SER A 231 3.51 12.42 -16.98
C SER A 231 4.58 11.39 -17.37
N ARG A 232 5.12 10.62 -16.42
CA ARG A 232 6.11 9.57 -16.71
C ARG A 232 5.57 8.38 -17.50
N ILE A 233 4.26 8.21 -17.57
CA ILE A 233 3.61 7.19 -18.41
C ILE A 233 3.22 7.80 -19.74
N PHE A 234 2.47 8.89 -19.72
CA PHE A 234 1.83 9.43 -20.90
C PHE A 234 2.83 10.10 -21.86
N LEU A 235 3.85 10.82 -21.35
CA LEU A 235 4.83 11.50 -22.20
C LEU A 235 5.68 10.53 -23.03
N PRO A 236 6.25 9.42 -22.51
CA PRO A 236 6.98 8.46 -23.32
C PRO A 236 6.10 7.78 -24.38
N ILE A 237 4.85 7.42 -24.03
CA ILE A 237 3.90 6.83 -24.98
C ILE A 237 3.61 7.82 -26.10
N GLY A 238 3.30 9.08 -25.77
CA GLY A 238 3.10 10.15 -26.75
C GLY A 238 4.32 10.37 -27.63
N GLY A 239 5.52 10.36 -27.04
CA GLY A 239 6.80 10.46 -27.76
C GLY A 239 7.01 9.31 -28.76
N ILE A 240 6.68 8.08 -28.37
CA ILE A 240 6.80 6.89 -29.25
C ILE A 240 5.85 7.05 -30.47
N PHE A 241 4.57 7.42 -30.25
CA PHE A 241 3.64 7.67 -31.34
C PHE A 241 4.10 8.79 -32.26
N PHE A 242 4.60 9.87 -31.66
CA PHE A 242 5.09 11.03 -32.41
C PHE A 242 6.31 10.66 -33.29
N LEU A 243 7.30 9.95 -32.72
CA LEU A 243 8.48 9.47 -33.44
C LEU A 243 8.09 8.47 -34.54
N ALA A 244 7.18 7.55 -34.26
CA ALA A 244 6.68 6.60 -35.25
C ALA A 244 5.98 7.33 -36.42
N GLY A 245 5.17 8.36 -36.12
CA GLY A 245 4.55 9.21 -37.12
C GLY A 245 5.57 9.95 -37.99
N LEU A 246 6.60 10.52 -37.38
CA LEU A 246 7.69 11.18 -38.11
C LEU A 246 8.48 10.20 -38.98
N LEU A 247 8.88 9.06 -38.44
CA LEU A 247 9.65 8.04 -39.17
C LEU A 247 8.87 7.48 -40.37
N TRP A 248 7.55 7.33 -40.24
CA TRP A 248 6.68 6.88 -41.35
C TRP A 248 6.39 7.97 -42.33
N GLY A 249 6.09 9.20 -41.90
CA GLY A 249 5.67 10.28 -42.73
C GLY A 249 6.77 10.99 -43.48
N LEU A 250 7.94 11.16 -42.87
CA LEU A 250 9.05 11.91 -43.49
C LEU A 250 9.51 11.33 -44.83
N PRO A 251 9.70 9.99 -44.99
CA PRO A 251 10.03 9.41 -46.29
C PRO A 251 8.97 9.64 -47.37
N LEU A 252 7.67 9.65 -47.01
CA LEU A 252 6.59 9.87 -47.94
C LEU A 252 6.58 11.32 -48.43
N ILE A 253 6.80 12.25 -47.53
CA ILE A 253 6.89 13.69 -47.87
C ILE A 253 8.12 13.94 -48.77
N LEU A 254 9.26 13.34 -48.49
CA LEU A 254 10.47 13.48 -49.29
C LEU A 254 10.37 12.84 -50.68
N ARG A 255 9.39 11.97 -50.91
CA ARG A 255 9.07 11.36 -52.21
C ARG A 255 7.94 12.07 -52.96
N ASP A 256 7.48 13.23 -52.47
CA ASP A 256 6.33 13.96 -52.99
C ASP A 256 5.00 13.14 -52.99
N GLU A 257 4.92 12.07 -52.18
CA GLU A 257 3.72 11.24 -52.05
C GLU A 257 2.67 11.84 -51.10
N GLY A 258 2.99 12.97 -50.47
CA GLY A 258 2.12 13.66 -49.51
C GLY A 258 2.12 13.02 -48.13
N VAL A 259 1.15 13.41 -47.28
CA VAL A 259 0.99 12.93 -45.91
C VAL A 259 -0.04 11.80 -45.86
N SER A 260 0.37 10.60 -45.46
CA SER A 260 -0.57 9.49 -45.32
C SER A 260 -1.50 9.66 -44.09
N VAL A 261 -2.71 9.11 -44.18
CA VAL A 261 -3.68 9.10 -43.07
C VAL A 261 -3.06 8.41 -41.81
N GLY A 262 -2.24 7.35 -42.01
CA GLY A 262 -1.54 6.66 -40.93
C GLY A 262 -0.57 7.60 -40.21
N THR A 263 0.24 8.37 -40.91
CA THR A 263 1.11 9.39 -40.34
C THR A 263 0.34 10.39 -39.50
N MET A 264 -0.75 10.93 -40.07
CA MET A 264 -1.56 11.92 -39.38
C MET A 264 -2.19 11.39 -38.11
N LEU A 265 -2.71 10.15 -38.13
CA LEU A 265 -3.24 9.47 -36.93
C LEU A 265 -2.18 9.27 -35.85
N LEU A 266 -0.99 8.81 -36.21
CA LEU A 266 0.12 8.60 -35.25
C LEU A 266 0.52 9.93 -34.59
N LEU A 267 0.64 11.01 -35.32
CA LEU A 267 0.98 12.33 -34.78
C LEU A 267 -0.13 12.87 -33.87
N VAL A 268 -1.40 12.71 -34.26
CA VAL A 268 -2.55 13.13 -33.44
C VAL A 268 -2.64 12.34 -32.19
N PHE A 269 -2.48 11.00 -32.21
CA PHE A 269 -2.43 10.19 -30.99
C PHE A 269 -1.26 10.57 -30.09
N GLY A 270 -0.08 10.82 -30.66
CA GLY A 270 1.07 11.32 -29.91
C GLY A 270 0.75 12.61 -29.16
N LEU A 271 0.14 13.57 -29.83
CA LEU A 271 -0.29 14.84 -29.25
C LEU A 271 -1.34 14.65 -28.14
N ILE A 272 -2.35 13.81 -28.39
CA ILE A 272 -3.39 13.50 -27.39
C ILE A 272 -2.77 12.90 -26.12
N PHE A 273 -1.85 11.93 -26.24
CA PHE A 273 -1.18 11.35 -25.07
C PHE A 273 -0.37 12.38 -24.29
N VAL A 274 0.32 13.29 -24.97
CA VAL A 274 1.07 14.38 -24.31
C VAL A 274 0.12 15.30 -23.55
N LEU A 275 -0.98 15.75 -24.19
CA LEU A 275 -1.97 16.63 -23.54
C LEU A 275 -2.64 15.98 -22.35
N VAL A 276 -3.05 14.71 -22.48
CA VAL A 276 -3.62 13.92 -21.36
C VAL A 276 -2.60 13.81 -20.22
N GLY A 277 -1.33 13.57 -20.55
CA GLY A 277 -0.26 13.51 -19.57
C GLY A 277 -0.09 14.81 -18.78
N ILE A 278 -0.13 15.94 -19.45
CA ILE A 278 -0.05 17.27 -18.81
C ILE A 278 -1.27 17.52 -17.91
N ILE A 279 -2.48 17.24 -18.38
CA ILE A 279 -3.71 17.42 -17.61
C ILE A 279 -3.69 16.51 -16.36
N ALA A 280 -3.35 15.24 -16.54
CA ALA A 280 -3.27 14.29 -15.45
C ALA A 280 -2.24 14.73 -14.37
N GLU A 281 -1.10 15.28 -14.80
CA GLU A 281 -0.09 15.83 -13.88
C GLU A 281 -0.64 17.02 -13.09
N GLN A 282 -1.38 17.94 -13.71
CA GLN A 282 -2.01 19.06 -13.00
C GLN A 282 -3.04 18.57 -11.97
N VAL A 283 -3.85 17.58 -12.32
CA VAL A 283 -4.81 16.97 -11.39
C VAL A 283 -4.08 16.29 -10.21
N ALA A 284 -2.98 15.59 -10.49
CA ALA A 284 -2.16 14.97 -9.42
C ALA A 284 -1.53 16.04 -8.50
N GLN A 285 -1.07 17.17 -9.06
CA GLN A 285 -0.54 18.29 -8.26
C GLN A 285 -1.61 18.96 -7.39
N LEU A 286 -2.82 19.18 -7.91
CA LEU A 286 -3.93 19.73 -7.14
C LEU A 286 -4.30 18.84 -5.94
N ARG A 287 -4.39 17.51 -6.15
CA ARG A 287 -4.62 16.55 -5.06
C ARG A 287 -3.51 16.61 -4.00
N ARG A 288 -2.26 16.83 -4.41
CA ARG A 288 -1.13 16.96 -3.50
C ARG A 288 -1.19 18.27 -2.69
N ALA A 289 -1.62 19.37 -3.30
CA ALA A 289 -1.72 20.67 -2.64
C ALA A 289 -2.79 20.68 -1.55
N GLN A 290 -3.95 20.07 -1.78
CA GLN A 290 -5.05 19.97 -0.79
C GLN A 290 -4.64 19.35 0.55
N ILE A 291 -3.56 18.55 0.58
CA ILE A 291 -3.07 17.86 1.79
C ILE A 291 -2.03 18.70 2.53
N THR A 292 -1.53 19.75 1.91
CA THR A 292 -0.47 20.58 2.51
C THR A 292 -1.05 21.73 3.33
N GLU A 293 -2.33 22.05 3.12
CA GLU A 293 -3.02 23.16 3.79
C GLU A 293 -3.69 22.78 5.13
N ASP A 294 -3.82 21.48 5.47
CA ASP A 294 -4.28 20.96 6.77
C ASP A 294 -3.08 20.42 7.60
#